data_fe8338a85ca6443d3705044e37e118e4
#
_entry.id   fe8338a85ca6443d3705044e37e118e4
#
_cell.length_a   1.000
_cell.length_b   1.000
_cell.length_c   1.000
_cell.angle_alpha   90.00
_cell.angle_beta   90.00
_cell.angle_gamma   90.00
#
_symmetry.space_group_name_H-M   'P 1'
#
loop_
_entity.id
_entity.type
_entity.pdbx_description
1 polymer ?
#
loop_
_entity_poly.entity_id
_entity_poly.type
_entity_poly.pdbx_seq_one_letter_code
_entity_poly.pdbx_strand_id
1 'polypeptide(L)'
;MSTTDQAAVDIARDYYNSDDADHFYFHVWGGEDIHVGLYAHDDEAIAPASHRTVTRMVQRLTQLNADARVLDIGAGYGGSMRHLAKTVGCHCVALNLSEVENQRNRAMNVEQGLDHLIDVVDASFESLAYPDNHFDVVWSQDAILHSGKRAQVLAEVARVLKPGGEFVMTDPMAADDCPDGVLDPILARIHLQSLGTP
;
A
#
# COMPACT_ATOMS: atom_id res chain seq x y z
N MET A 1 -3.67 8.99 -21.58
CA MET A 1 -2.83 7.87 -21.07
C MET A 1 -2.08 7.29 -22.25
N SER A 2 -0.78 7.05 -22.14
CA SER A 2 -0.07 6.30 -23.18
C SER A 2 -0.50 4.83 -23.09
N THR A 3 -0.43 4.09 -24.20
CA THR A 3 -0.77 2.65 -24.24
C THR A 3 0.13 1.82 -23.32
N THR A 4 1.34 2.27 -23.05
CA THR A 4 2.31 1.64 -22.12
C THR A 4 1.92 1.80 -20.64
N ASP A 5 1.34 2.93 -20.27
CA ASP A 5 0.97 3.22 -18.87
C ASP A 5 -0.26 2.40 -18.43
N GLN A 6 -1.25 2.27 -19.34
CA GLN A 6 -2.42 1.43 -19.06
C GLN A 6 -2.02 -0.04 -18.96
N ALA A 7 -1.07 -0.50 -19.78
CA ALA A 7 -0.59 -1.88 -19.72
C ALA A 7 0.08 -2.22 -18.38
N ALA A 8 0.81 -1.30 -17.74
CA ALA A 8 1.42 -1.55 -16.44
C ALA A 8 0.35 -1.72 -15.33
N VAL A 9 -0.68 -0.88 -15.35
CA VAL A 9 -1.82 -0.99 -14.43
C VAL A 9 -2.58 -2.29 -14.61
N ASP A 10 -2.82 -2.69 -15.86
CA ASP A 10 -3.54 -3.94 -16.18
C ASP A 10 -2.72 -5.17 -15.77
N ILE A 11 -1.40 -5.18 -16.01
CA ILE A 11 -0.49 -6.25 -15.57
C ILE A 11 -0.49 -6.39 -14.04
N ALA A 12 -0.40 -5.29 -13.30
CA ALA A 12 -0.45 -5.34 -11.84
C ALA A 12 -1.81 -5.86 -11.34
N ARG A 13 -2.91 -5.39 -11.93
CA ARG A 13 -4.26 -5.87 -11.60
C ARG A 13 -4.41 -7.38 -11.85
N ASP A 14 -4.02 -7.85 -13.03
CA ASP A 14 -4.15 -9.26 -13.42
C ASP A 14 -3.30 -10.15 -12.52
N TYR A 15 -2.08 -9.70 -12.15
CA TYR A 15 -1.22 -10.43 -11.23
C TYR A 15 -1.88 -10.59 -9.86
N TYR A 16 -2.31 -9.50 -9.22
CA TYR A 16 -2.90 -9.54 -7.88
C TYR A 16 -4.33 -10.14 -7.85
N ASN A 17 -5.01 -10.21 -8.98
CA ASN A 17 -6.30 -10.90 -9.10
C ASN A 17 -6.15 -12.42 -9.34
N SER A 18 -4.92 -12.93 -9.52
CA SER A 18 -4.73 -14.36 -9.76
C SER A 18 -4.89 -15.18 -8.47
N ASP A 19 -5.44 -16.40 -8.60
CA ASP A 19 -5.59 -17.34 -7.49
C ASP A 19 -4.22 -17.69 -6.85
N ASP A 20 -3.17 -17.77 -7.65
CA ASP A 20 -1.81 -18.08 -7.19
C ASP A 20 -1.26 -16.94 -6.31
N ALA A 21 -1.46 -15.68 -6.69
CA ALA A 21 -1.03 -14.53 -5.90
C ALA A 21 -1.83 -14.43 -4.59
N ASP A 22 -3.17 -14.53 -4.65
CA ASP A 22 -4.02 -14.51 -3.46
C ASP A 22 -3.63 -15.61 -2.47
N HIS A 23 -3.44 -16.85 -2.97
CA HIS A 23 -3.04 -17.98 -2.12
C HIS A 23 -1.67 -17.75 -1.49
N PHE A 24 -0.69 -17.27 -2.26
CA PHE A 24 0.67 -17.01 -1.78
C PHE A 24 0.69 -15.90 -0.72
N TYR A 25 0.12 -14.76 -1.02
CA TYR A 25 0.17 -13.60 -0.12
C TYR A 25 -0.63 -13.82 1.16
N PHE A 26 -1.79 -14.45 1.07
CA PHE A 26 -2.63 -14.65 2.25
C PHE A 26 -2.13 -15.80 3.15
N HIS A 27 -1.71 -16.94 2.58
CA HIS A 27 -1.36 -18.12 3.37
C HIS A 27 0.13 -18.28 3.67
N VAL A 28 1.00 -17.74 2.83
CA VAL A 28 2.46 -17.94 2.94
C VAL A 28 3.15 -16.65 3.41
N TRP A 29 2.80 -15.50 2.85
CA TRP A 29 3.49 -14.27 3.12
C TRP A 29 3.22 -13.73 4.52
N GLY A 30 2.03 -13.26 4.81
CA GLY A 30 1.78 -12.61 6.10
C GLY A 30 0.31 -12.46 6.48
N GLY A 31 -0.60 -12.99 5.68
CA GLY A 31 -2.03 -12.85 5.92
C GLY A 31 -2.51 -11.43 5.65
N GLU A 32 -2.77 -10.65 6.70
CA GLU A 32 -3.32 -9.29 6.57
C GLU A 32 -2.32 -8.25 6.05
N ASP A 33 -1.03 -8.41 6.35
CA ASP A 33 0.05 -7.45 6.05
C ASP A 33 0.99 -8.07 5.00
N ILE A 34 0.82 -7.70 3.73
CA ILE A 34 1.53 -8.29 2.59
C ILE A 34 2.69 -7.44 2.05
N HIS A 35 3.38 -6.76 2.92
CA HIS A 35 4.54 -5.92 2.62
C HIS A 35 5.80 -6.43 3.32
N VAL A 36 6.95 -5.82 3.01
CA VAL A 36 8.25 -6.21 3.58
C VAL A 36 8.27 -5.97 5.08
N GLY A 37 8.68 -7.01 5.83
CA GLY A 37 8.75 -6.99 7.28
C GLY A 37 10.02 -6.36 7.83
N LEU A 38 9.92 -5.73 9.00
CA LEU A 38 11.04 -5.30 9.81
C LEU A 38 11.42 -6.43 10.79
N TYR A 39 12.32 -7.28 10.40
CA TYR A 39 12.72 -8.47 11.15
C TYR A 39 13.56 -8.12 12.40
N ALA A 40 13.28 -8.78 13.52
CA ALA A 40 14.07 -8.66 14.74
C ALA A 40 15.23 -9.67 14.77
N HIS A 41 15.09 -10.80 14.06
CA HIS A 41 16.11 -11.83 13.88
C HIS A 41 15.84 -12.63 12.60
N ASP A 42 16.85 -13.34 12.08
CA ASP A 42 16.85 -13.95 10.75
C ASP A 42 15.82 -15.08 10.56
N ASP A 43 15.41 -15.74 11.63
CA ASP A 43 14.44 -16.85 11.62
C ASP A 43 13.03 -16.42 12.09
N GLU A 44 12.75 -15.12 12.17
CA GLU A 44 11.43 -14.62 12.53
C GLU A 44 10.43 -14.90 11.42
N ALA A 45 9.19 -15.25 11.78
CA ALA A 45 8.10 -15.40 10.82
C ALA A 45 7.75 -14.08 10.14
N ILE A 46 7.26 -14.15 8.88
CA ILE A 46 6.95 -12.97 8.07
C ILE A 46 5.88 -12.09 8.73
N ALA A 47 4.76 -12.67 9.17
CA ALA A 47 3.62 -11.92 9.68
C ALA A 47 3.95 -10.98 10.86
N PRO A 48 4.64 -11.39 11.93
CA PRO A 48 5.04 -10.46 13.00
C PRO A 48 6.03 -9.41 12.53
N ALA A 49 6.93 -9.73 11.58
CA ALA A 49 7.85 -8.77 11.01
C ALA A 49 7.13 -7.71 10.16
N SER A 50 6.19 -8.12 9.31
CA SER A 50 5.34 -7.21 8.51
C SER A 50 4.50 -6.31 9.42
N HIS A 51 3.85 -6.86 10.44
CA HIS A 51 3.07 -6.07 11.40
C HIS A 51 3.94 -5.06 12.19
N ARG A 52 5.20 -5.40 12.45
CA ARG A 52 6.16 -4.46 13.07
C ARG A 52 6.46 -3.26 12.17
N THR A 53 6.49 -3.45 10.85
CA THR A 53 6.61 -2.32 9.90
C THR A 53 5.44 -1.37 10.05
N VAL A 54 4.18 -1.87 10.10
CA VAL A 54 2.98 -1.05 10.36
C VAL A 54 3.15 -0.26 11.66
N THR A 55 3.47 -0.94 12.76
CA THR A 55 3.67 -0.28 14.07
C THR A 55 4.75 0.80 14.00
N ARG A 56 5.84 0.54 13.27
CA ARG A 56 6.94 1.51 13.11
C ARG A 56 6.53 2.73 12.31
N MET A 57 5.71 2.57 11.27
CA MET A 57 5.18 3.68 10.49
C MET A 57 4.21 4.53 11.32
N VAL A 58 3.31 3.91 12.10
CA VAL A 58 2.41 4.62 13.03
C VAL A 58 3.20 5.52 13.99
N GLN A 59 4.31 5.02 14.54
CA GLN A 59 5.18 5.79 15.45
C GLN A 59 5.82 7.04 14.82
N ARG A 60 5.81 7.18 13.52
CA ARG A 60 6.34 8.35 12.79
C ARG A 60 5.31 9.44 12.59
N LEU A 61 4.03 9.11 12.74
CA LEU A 61 2.92 10.05 12.53
C LEU A 61 2.64 10.86 13.80
N THR A 62 2.38 12.15 13.62
CA THR A 62 2.05 13.09 14.69
C THR A 62 0.61 13.61 14.60
N GLN A 63 -0.02 13.51 13.42
CA GLN A 63 -1.38 13.99 13.17
C GLN A 63 -2.45 12.90 13.37
N LEU A 64 -2.03 11.68 13.69
CA LEU A 64 -2.94 10.54 13.81
C LEU A 64 -3.73 10.57 15.12
N ASN A 65 -5.05 10.66 15.02
CA ASN A 65 -6.00 10.67 16.13
C ASN A 65 -7.36 10.12 15.66
N ALA A 66 -8.35 9.99 16.56
CA ALA A 66 -9.65 9.40 16.23
C ALA A 66 -10.48 10.21 15.21
N ASP A 67 -10.23 11.50 15.06
CA ASP A 67 -10.91 12.36 14.08
C ASP A 67 -10.17 12.40 12.72
N ALA A 68 -8.97 11.79 12.64
CA ALA A 68 -8.15 11.80 11.43
C ALA A 68 -8.80 10.98 10.31
N ARG A 69 -8.64 11.47 9.09
CA ARG A 69 -8.98 10.76 7.85
C ARG A 69 -7.70 10.25 7.20
N VAL A 70 -7.57 8.95 7.07
CA VAL A 70 -6.40 8.28 6.51
C VAL A 70 -6.76 7.69 5.14
N LEU A 71 -5.90 7.92 4.14
CA LEU A 71 -5.98 7.24 2.84
C LEU A 71 -4.78 6.31 2.69
N ASP A 72 -5.04 5.03 2.49
CA ASP A 72 -4.02 4.04 2.11
C ASP A 72 -4.07 3.81 0.61
N ILE A 73 -2.98 4.11 -0.10
CA ILE A 73 -2.83 3.92 -1.54
C ILE A 73 -2.06 2.63 -1.83
N GLY A 74 -2.79 1.59 -2.23
CA GLY A 74 -2.28 0.24 -2.41
C GLY A 74 -2.47 -0.63 -1.17
N ALA A 75 -3.67 -0.59 -0.59
CA ALA A 75 -3.99 -1.17 0.70
C ALA A 75 -3.93 -2.71 0.78
N GLY A 76 -3.86 -3.42 -0.35
CA GLY A 76 -3.90 -4.88 -0.38
C GLY A 76 -5.07 -5.44 0.43
N TYR A 77 -4.80 -6.35 1.35
CA TYR A 77 -5.84 -6.90 2.25
C TYR A 77 -6.24 -5.97 3.40
N GLY A 78 -5.66 -4.76 3.52
CA GLY A 78 -6.09 -3.73 4.47
C GLY A 78 -5.62 -3.90 5.91
N GLY A 79 -4.59 -4.70 6.17
CA GLY A 79 -4.08 -4.95 7.52
C GLY A 79 -3.68 -3.68 8.26
N SER A 80 -2.95 -2.77 7.61
CA SER A 80 -2.56 -1.48 8.17
C SER A 80 -3.77 -0.63 8.57
N MET A 81 -4.79 -0.56 7.73
CA MET A 81 -6.00 0.23 8.02
C MET A 81 -6.81 -0.39 9.16
N ARG A 82 -6.91 -1.72 9.24
CA ARG A 82 -7.50 -2.39 10.40
C ARG A 82 -6.71 -2.14 11.69
N HIS A 83 -5.38 -2.12 11.61
CA HIS A 83 -4.56 -1.75 12.76
C HIS A 83 -4.87 -0.32 13.24
N LEU A 84 -4.94 0.66 12.35
CA LEU A 84 -5.26 2.05 12.69
C LEU A 84 -6.69 2.19 13.24
N ALA A 85 -7.67 1.59 12.60
CA ALA A 85 -9.07 1.61 13.06
C ALA A 85 -9.22 1.02 14.48
N LYS A 86 -8.52 -0.09 14.78
CA LYS A 86 -8.55 -0.72 16.11
C LYS A 86 -7.84 0.08 17.19
N THR A 87 -6.68 0.64 16.87
CA THR A 87 -5.79 1.24 17.91
C THR A 87 -6.03 2.72 18.11
N VAL A 88 -6.49 3.41 17.07
CA VAL A 88 -6.70 4.86 17.06
C VAL A 88 -8.17 5.23 16.96
N GLY A 89 -8.98 4.44 16.25
CA GLY A 89 -10.39 4.71 16.00
C GLY A 89 -10.63 5.70 14.87
N CYS A 90 -9.64 5.95 14.00
CA CYS A 90 -9.75 6.89 12.90
C CYS A 90 -10.49 6.31 11.69
N HIS A 91 -10.99 7.18 10.82
CA HIS A 91 -11.60 6.79 9.55
C HIS A 91 -10.54 6.53 8.48
N CYS A 92 -10.60 5.35 7.87
CA CYS A 92 -9.65 4.90 6.87
C CYS A 92 -10.33 4.67 5.52
N VAL A 93 -9.65 5.05 4.45
CA VAL A 93 -9.97 4.65 3.08
C VAL A 93 -8.86 3.71 2.62
N ALA A 94 -9.21 2.48 2.32
CA ALA A 94 -8.32 1.46 1.78
C ALA A 94 -8.52 1.39 0.26
N LEU A 95 -7.69 2.14 -0.49
CA LEU A 95 -7.75 2.18 -1.95
C LEU A 95 -6.77 1.15 -2.53
N ASN A 96 -7.26 0.27 -3.38
CA ASN A 96 -6.45 -0.73 -4.03
C ASN A 96 -6.98 -1.09 -5.42
N LEU A 97 -6.10 -1.60 -6.29
CA LEU A 97 -6.40 -1.92 -7.68
C LEU A 97 -7.05 -3.30 -7.85
N SER A 98 -6.67 -4.29 -7.03
CA SER A 98 -7.15 -5.67 -7.12
C SER A 98 -8.54 -5.80 -6.48
N GLU A 99 -9.53 -6.15 -7.28
CA GLU A 99 -10.89 -6.41 -6.82
C GLU A 99 -10.96 -7.66 -5.91
N VAL A 100 -10.10 -8.66 -6.16
CA VAL A 100 -10.02 -9.89 -5.35
C VAL A 100 -9.52 -9.57 -3.94
N GLU A 101 -8.41 -8.82 -3.82
CA GLU A 101 -7.90 -8.37 -2.53
C GLU A 101 -8.90 -7.48 -1.81
N ASN A 102 -9.56 -6.56 -2.52
CA ASN A 102 -10.57 -5.67 -1.95
C ASN A 102 -11.79 -6.43 -1.45
N GLN A 103 -12.23 -7.48 -2.13
CA GLN A 103 -13.32 -8.34 -1.64
C GLN A 103 -12.94 -9.01 -0.32
N ARG A 104 -11.72 -9.54 -0.23
CA ARG A 104 -11.19 -10.12 1.00
C ARG A 104 -11.07 -9.07 2.12
N ASN A 105 -10.55 -7.88 1.81
CA ASN A 105 -10.46 -6.76 2.73
C ASN A 105 -11.83 -6.40 3.32
N ARG A 106 -12.86 -6.25 2.48
CA ARG A 106 -14.25 -5.98 2.94
C ARG A 106 -14.77 -7.08 3.86
N ALA A 107 -14.55 -8.36 3.51
CA ALA A 107 -14.98 -9.49 4.33
C ALA A 107 -14.31 -9.48 5.71
N MET A 108 -12.99 -9.23 5.76
CA MET A 108 -12.23 -9.17 7.02
C MET A 108 -12.63 -7.95 7.87
N ASN A 109 -12.97 -6.81 7.26
CA ASN A 109 -13.46 -5.65 7.99
C ASN A 109 -14.81 -5.95 8.67
N VAL A 110 -15.73 -6.60 7.98
CA VAL A 110 -17.01 -7.03 8.55
C VAL A 110 -16.80 -8.06 9.67
N GLU A 111 -15.97 -9.09 9.45
CA GLU A 111 -15.66 -10.12 10.44
C GLU A 111 -15.10 -9.51 11.74
N GLN A 112 -14.29 -8.46 11.61
CA GLN A 112 -13.65 -7.78 12.74
C GLN A 112 -14.47 -6.58 13.29
N GLY A 113 -15.66 -6.31 12.73
CA GLY A 113 -16.54 -5.22 13.15
C GLY A 113 -15.99 -3.81 12.87
N LEU A 114 -15.16 -3.67 11.83
CA LEU A 114 -14.47 -2.43 11.47
C LEU A 114 -14.99 -1.78 10.17
N ASP A 115 -15.99 -2.38 9.55
CA ASP A 115 -16.59 -1.92 8.29
C ASP A 115 -17.21 -0.53 8.39
N HIS A 116 -17.55 -0.08 9.60
CA HIS A 116 -18.03 1.28 9.86
C HIS A 116 -16.93 2.35 9.93
N LEU A 117 -15.64 1.97 9.98
CA LEU A 117 -14.47 2.84 10.01
C LEU A 117 -13.61 2.75 8.75
N ILE A 118 -13.79 1.71 7.92
CA ILE A 118 -12.91 1.44 6.79
C ILE A 118 -13.73 1.33 5.50
N ASP A 119 -13.56 2.32 4.62
CA ASP A 119 -14.09 2.30 3.26
C ASP A 119 -13.09 1.63 2.32
N VAL A 120 -13.50 0.57 1.61
CA VAL A 120 -12.64 -0.10 0.62
C VAL A 120 -13.02 0.34 -0.79
N VAL A 121 -12.04 0.86 -1.55
CA VAL A 121 -12.26 1.49 -2.85
C VAL A 121 -11.45 0.80 -3.95
N ASP A 122 -12.15 0.35 -5.00
CA ASP A 122 -11.56 -0.24 -6.20
C ASP A 122 -11.12 0.89 -7.14
N ALA A 123 -9.85 1.32 -7.07
CA ALA A 123 -9.32 2.42 -7.88
C ALA A 123 -7.80 2.36 -8.03
N SER A 124 -7.29 3.09 -9.04
CA SER A 124 -5.86 3.36 -9.19
C SER A 124 -5.46 4.61 -8.41
N PHE A 125 -4.32 4.55 -7.73
CA PHE A 125 -3.74 5.69 -7.04
C PHE A 125 -3.06 6.71 -7.99
N GLU A 126 -2.97 6.42 -9.27
CA GLU A 126 -2.46 7.37 -10.27
C GLU A 126 -3.39 8.56 -10.51
N SER A 127 -4.66 8.47 -10.09
CA SER A 127 -5.65 9.54 -10.17
C SER A 127 -6.67 9.37 -9.06
N LEU A 128 -6.58 10.19 -8.03
CA LEU A 128 -7.41 10.09 -6.83
C LEU A 128 -8.71 10.89 -7.00
N ALA A 129 -9.86 10.23 -6.91
CA ALA A 129 -11.19 10.84 -7.01
C ALA A 129 -11.60 11.56 -5.70
N TYR A 130 -10.67 12.28 -5.07
CA TYR A 130 -10.90 13.05 -3.85
C TYR A 130 -10.57 14.52 -4.10
N PRO A 131 -11.24 15.45 -3.39
CA PRO A 131 -10.91 16.86 -3.47
C PRO A 131 -9.53 17.17 -2.85
N ASP A 132 -9.02 18.35 -3.17
CA ASP A 132 -7.80 18.87 -2.53
C ASP A 132 -8.00 19.00 -1.01
N ASN A 133 -6.93 18.81 -0.24
CA ASN A 133 -6.92 19.00 1.21
C ASN A 133 -7.96 18.15 1.96
N HIS A 134 -8.08 16.89 1.64
CA HIS A 134 -9.12 16.00 2.15
C HIS A 134 -8.68 15.10 3.30
N PHE A 135 -7.42 14.61 3.27
CA PHE A 135 -6.87 13.65 4.22
C PHE A 135 -5.87 14.29 5.17
N ASP A 136 -5.87 13.81 6.41
CA ASP A 136 -4.86 14.19 7.42
C ASP A 136 -3.58 13.38 7.23
N VAL A 137 -3.72 12.12 6.82
CA VAL A 137 -2.61 11.20 6.56
C VAL A 137 -2.84 10.48 5.24
N VAL A 138 -1.80 10.37 4.41
CA VAL A 138 -1.71 9.40 3.32
C VAL A 138 -0.66 8.35 3.68
N TRP A 139 -1.02 7.10 3.46
CA TRP A 139 -0.23 5.92 3.78
C TRP A 139 0.06 5.12 2.50
N SER A 140 1.24 4.52 2.39
CA SER A 140 1.56 3.58 1.32
C SER A 140 2.62 2.58 1.80
N GLN A 141 2.42 1.30 1.51
CA GLN A 141 3.41 0.27 1.80
C GLN A 141 3.67 -0.60 0.58
N ASP A 142 4.90 -0.54 0.08
CA ASP A 142 5.42 -1.35 -1.02
C ASP A 142 4.50 -1.38 -2.26
N ALA A 143 3.87 -0.24 -2.57
CA ALA A 143 2.85 -0.11 -3.61
C ALA A 143 3.26 0.83 -4.75
N ILE A 144 3.91 1.95 -4.47
CA ILE A 144 4.24 2.99 -5.47
C ILE A 144 5.25 2.47 -6.50
N LEU A 145 6.08 1.49 -6.14
CA LEU A 145 7.00 0.82 -7.08
C LEU A 145 6.28 0.24 -8.31
N HIS A 146 5.00 -0.12 -8.20
CA HIS A 146 4.22 -0.67 -9.31
C HIS A 146 3.72 0.39 -10.30
N SER A 147 3.83 1.68 -9.98
CA SER A 147 3.45 2.76 -10.90
C SER A 147 4.59 3.16 -11.83
N GLY A 148 4.28 3.24 -13.11
CA GLY A 148 5.13 3.91 -14.10
C GLY A 148 5.11 5.44 -14.00
N LYS A 149 4.20 6.01 -13.16
CA LYS A 149 3.97 7.46 -13.03
C LYS A 149 4.18 7.96 -11.61
N ARG A 150 5.24 7.51 -10.94
CA ARG A 150 5.50 7.83 -9.52
C ARG A 150 5.41 9.32 -9.20
N ALA A 151 5.92 10.18 -10.07
CA ALA A 151 5.82 11.64 -9.90
C ALA A 151 4.36 12.14 -9.89
N GLN A 152 3.49 11.56 -10.74
CA GLN A 152 2.05 11.87 -10.74
C GLN A 152 1.39 11.37 -9.45
N VAL A 153 1.73 10.16 -8.99
CA VAL A 153 1.23 9.63 -7.71
C VAL A 153 1.59 10.56 -6.56
N LEU A 154 2.85 10.99 -6.46
CA LEU A 154 3.30 11.93 -5.43
C LEU A 154 2.60 13.30 -5.52
N ALA A 155 2.31 13.77 -6.74
CA ALA A 155 1.54 15.00 -6.94
C ALA A 155 0.09 14.85 -6.45
N GLU A 156 -0.56 13.71 -6.71
CA GLU A 156 -1.89 13.40 -6.21
C GLU A 156 -1.91 13.28 -4.67
N VAL A 157 -0.90 12.61 -4.08
CA VAL A 157 -0.72 12.55 -2.63
C VAL A 157 -0.64 13.97 -2.03
N ALA A 158 0.22 14.81 -2.60
CA ALA A 158 0.37 16.20 -2.13
C ALA A 158 -0.92 17.01 -2.28
N ARG A 159 -1.70 16.78 -3.34
CA ARG A 159 -2.96 17.48 -3.61
C ARG A 159 -4.05 17.10 -2.59
N VAL A 160 -4.19 15.82 -2.29
CA VAL A 160 -5.27 15.35 -1.39
C VAL A 160 -4.94 15.53 0.09
N LEU A 161 -3.68 15.70 0.46
CA LEU A 161 -3.25 16.01 1.83
C LEU A 161 -3.68 17.43 2.23
N LYS A 162 -4.21 17.55 3.45
CA LYS A 162 -4.46 18.85 4.08
C LYS A 162 -3.14 19.60 4.32
N PRO A 163 -3.16 20.92 4.40
CA PRO A 163 -2.01 21.68 4.91
C PRO A 163 -1.59 21.17 6.30
N GLY A 164 -0.33 20.74 6.42
CA GLY A 164 0.20 20.11 7.64
C GLY A 164 -0.13 18.61 7.77
N GLY A 165 -0.82 18.02 6.80
CA GLY A 165 -1.02 16.57 6.74
C GLY A 165 0.29 15.81 6.48
N GLU A 166 0.32 14.53 6.78
CA GLU A 166 1.52 13.70 6.74
C GLU A 166 1.43 12.61 5.67
N PHE A 167 2.53 12.38 4.96
CA PHE A 167 2.70 11.22 4.09
C PHE A 167 3.72 10.27 4.71
N VAL A 168 3.34 9.01 4.89
CA VAL A 168 4.24 7.96 5.35
C VAL A 168 4.24 6.80 4.37
N MET A 169 5.43 6.34 3.98
CA MET A 169 5.57 5.23 3.04
C MET A 169 6.76 4.33 3.36
N THR A 170 6.65 3.09 2.90
CA THR A 170 7.78 2.20 2.59
C THR A 170 7.70 1.81 1.13
N ASP A 171 8.85 1.62 0.48
CA ASP A 171 8.91 1.11 -0.89
C ASP A 171 10.32 0.54 -1.13
N PRO A 172 10.47 -0.63 -1.76
CA PRO A 172 11.76 -1.10 -2.24
C PRO A 172 12.36 -0.11 -3.23
N MET A 173 13.59 0.31 -3.00
CA MET A 173 14.29 1.29 -3.82
C MET A 173 15.66 0.76 -4.26
N ALA A 174 16.12 1.17 -5.43
CA ALA A 174 17.48 0.93 -5.87
C ALA A 174 18.45 1.91 -5.18
N ALA A 175 19.65 1.47 -4.87
CA ALA A 175 20.71 2.39 -4.46
C ALA A 175 21.09 3.33 -5.61
N ASP A 176 21.47 4.58 -5.30
CA ASP A 176 21.86 5.58 -6.32
C ASP A 176 23.03 5.13 -7.20
N ASP A 177 23.92 4.28 -6.66
CA ASP A 177 25.08 3.72 -7.34
C ASP A 177 24.86 2.27 -7.82
N CYS A 178 23.60 1.83 -7.92
CA CYS A 178 23.28 0.48 -8.40
C CYS A 178 23.76 0.31 -9.85
N PRO A 179 24.64 -0.67 -10.14
CA PRO A 179 25.14 -0.88 -11.50
C PRO A 179 24.03 -1.29 -12.45
N ASP A 180 24.13 -0.85 -13.70
CA ASP A 180 23.18 -1.18 -14.77
C ASP A 180 23.03 -2.71 -14.91
N GLY A 181 21.79 -3.17 -15.04
CA GLY A 181 21.44 -4.55 -15.31
C GLY A 181 21.47 -5.50 -14.09
N VAL A 182 21.99 -5.06 -12.94
CA VAL A 182 22.06 -5.91 -11.71
C VAL A 182 20.66 -6.31 -11.24
N LEU A 183 19.69 -5.41 -11.36
CA LEU A 183 18.33 -5.65 -10.93
C LEU A 183 17.44 -6.31 -11.98
N ASP A 184 17.86 -6.39 -13.25
CA ASP A 184 17.04 -6.91 -14.35
C ASP A 184 16.40 -8.27 -14.07
N PRO A 185 17.09 -9.29 -13.51
CA PRO A 185 16.46 -10.57 -13.22
C PRO A 185 15.37 -10.48 -12.14
N ILE A 186 15.54 -9.58 -11.17
CA ILE A 186 14.56 -9.36 -10.09
C ILE A 186 13.36 -8.61 -10.65
N LEU A 187 13.60 -7.51 -11.39
CA LEU A 187 12.56 -6.70 -12.01
C LEU A 187 11.69 -7.53 -12.96
N ALA A 188 12.31 -8.37 -13.79
CA ALA A 188 11.59 -9.28 -14.68
C ALA A 188 10.70 -10.26 -13.92
N ARG A 189 11.16 -10.78 -12.78
CA ARG A 189 10.42 -11.75 -11.95
C ARG A 189 9.19 -11.14 -11.27
N ILE A 190 9.29 -9.87 -10.85
CA ILE A 190 8.20 -9.15 -10.16
C ILE A 190 7.41 -8.22 -11.11
N HIS A 191 7.64 -8.35 -12.42
CA HIS A 191 6.96 -7.59 -13.48
C HIS A 191 7.10 -6.06 -13.37
N LEU A 192 8.23 -5.57 -12.85
CA LEU A 192 8.54 -4.15 -12.77
C LEU A 192 9.50 -3.72 -13.89
N GLN A 193 9.35 -2.47 -14.33
CA GLN A 193 10.27 -1.87 -15.31
C GLN A 193 11.50 -1.22 -14.65
N SER A 194 11.33 -0.68 -13.43
CA SER A 194 12.38 -0.02 -12.67
C SER A 194 11.96 0.12 -11.20
N LEU A 195 12.94 0.33 -10.31
CA LEU A 195 12.71 0.86 -8.97
C LEU A 195 12.99 2.38 -8.95
N GLY A 196 12.42 3.08 -7.97
CA GLY A 196 12.84 4.42 -7.62
C GLY A 196 14.20 4.41 -6.92
N THR A 197 14.83 5.58 -6.79
CA THR A 197 15.97 5.83 -5.88
C THR A 197 15.52 6.76 -4.76
N PRO A 198 16.20 6.79 -3.61
CA PRO A 198 15.89 7.67 -2.47
C PRO A 198 15.87 9.15 -2.81
#